data_eb9d569f102baf44a658b7ed963f7a49
#
_entry.id   eb9d569f102baf44a658b7ed963f7a49
#
_cell.length_a   1.000
_cell.length_b   1.000
_cell.length_c   1.000
_cell.angle_alpha   90.00
_cell.angle_beta   90.00
_cell.angle_gamma   90.00
#
_symmetry.space_group_name_H-M   'P 1'
#
loop_
_entity.id
_entity.type
_entity.pdbx_description
1 polymer ?
#
loop_
_entity_poly.entity_id
_entity_poly.type
_entity_poly.pdbx_seq_one_letter_code
_entity_poly.pdbx_strand_id
1 'polypeptide(L)'
;IDLEIQSGEIIIMTGPSGSGKTTLLTVCGGLRSAQEGSVKVLGEELAGASAKKLTVARRKHGYIFQAHNLHESLTALQNVRMGLEVHPQISTQEMHQKSIEILEIVGLGNRVNYYPDDLSGGQKQRVAIARALVSQPKIVLADEPTAALDKKTGRDVVNIMQKLAKEQGCTILMVTHDNRILDIADRIVYM
;
A
#
# COMPACT_ATOMS: atom_id res chain seq x y z
N ILE A 1 -5.71 -5.72 -21.54
CA ILE A 1 -5.42 -6.55 -20.36
C ILE A 1 -6.74 -6.89 -19.72
N ASP A 2 -7.01 -8.17 -19.54
CA ASP A 2 -8.17 -8.67 -18.82
C ASP A 2 -7.66 -9.30 -17.52
N LEU A 3 -8.01 -8.69 -16.38
CA LEU A 3 -7.57 -9.12 -15.06
C LEU A 3 -8.74 -9.02 -14.09
N GLU A 4 -9.05 -10.13 -13.44
CA GLU A 4 -10.01 -10.21 -12.36
C GLU A 4 -9.29 -10.62 -11.07
N ILE A 5 -9.59 -9.94 -9.96
CA ILE A 5 -8.99 -10.16 -8.64
C ILE A 5 -10.10 -10.39 -7.63
N GLN A 6 -10.00 -11.47 -6.87
CA GLN A 6 -10.97 -11.80 -5.84
C GLN A 6 -10.67 -11.06 -4.53
N SER A 7 -11.73 -10.84 -3.74
CA SER A 7 -11.56 -10.20 -2.42
C SER A 7 -10.67 -11.05 -1.51
N GLY A 8 -9.69 -10.41 -0.86
CA GLY A 8 -8.72 -11.07 0.02
C GLY A 8 -7.57 -11.79 -0.70
N GLU A 9 -7.54 -11.78 -2.04
CA GLU A 9 -6.48 -12.38 -2.84
C GLU A 9 -5.20 -11.52 -2.80
N ILE A 10 -4.05 -12.19 -2.75
CA ILE A 10 -2.73 -11.56 -2.91
C ILE A 10 -2.21 -11.88 -4.31
N ILE A 11 -2.16 -10.86 -5.16
CA ILE A 11 -1.65 -10.97 -6.52
C ILE A 11 -0.32 -10.25 -6.65
N ILE A 12 0.64 -10.93 -7.27
CA ILE A 12 1.91 -10.32 -7.69
C ILE A 12 1.94 -10.22 -9.22
N MET A 13 2.15 -8.99 -9.71
CA MET A 13 2.45 -8.74 -11.13
C MET A 13 3.96 -8.68 -11.31
N THR A 14 4.49 -9.48 -12.23
CA THR A 14 5.90 -9.50 -12.60
C THR A 14 6.06 -9.45 -14.13
N GLY A 15 7.28 -9.25 -14.63
CA GLY A 15 7.58 -9.15 -16.04
C GLY A 15 8.61 -8.07 -16.35
N PRO A 16 9.04 -7.88 -17.62
CA PRO A 16 10.12 -6.96 -17.97
C PRO A 16 9.81 -5.50 -17.60
N SER A 17 10.86 -4.70 -17.42
CA SER A 17 10.71 -3.26 -17.25
C SER A 17 10.00 -2.63 -18.46
N GLY A 18 9.10 -1.69 -18.21
CA GLY A 18 8.34 -1.03 -19.28
C GLY A 18 7.09 -1.79 -19.76
N SER A 19 6.78 -2.99 -19.24
CA SER A 19 5.57 -3.73 -19.64
C SER A 19 4.24 -3.10 -19.17
N GLY A 20 4.28 -2.03 -18.35
CA GLY A 20 3.09 -1.30 -17.94
C GLY A 20 2.54 -1.64 -16.56
N LYS A 21 3.24 -2.46 -15.77
CA LYS A 21 2.80 -2.90 -14.41
C LYS A 21 2.45 -1.73 -13.48
N THR A 22 3.38 -0.79 -13.30
CA THR A 22 3.15 0.43 -12.50
C THR A 22 2.01 1.28 -13.08
N THR A 23 1.87 1.32 -14.41
CA THR A 23 0.75 2.02 -15.05
C THR A 23 -0.57 1.36 -14.68
N LEU A 24 -0.68 0.05 -14.79
CA LEU A 24 -1.87 -0.70 -14.39
C LEU A 24 -2.17 -0.50 -12.89
N LEU A 25 -1.15 -0.60 -12.03
CA LEU A 25 -1.29 -0.37 -10.59
C LEU A 25 -1.84 1.02 -10.28
N THR A 26 -1.32 2.07 -10.95
CA THR A 26 -1.78 3.45 -10.75
C THR A 26 -3.16 3.72 -11.32
N VAL A 27 -3.56 3.03 -12.38
CA VAL A 27 -4.92 3.06 -12.93
C VAL A 27 -5.90 2.40 -11.96
N CYS A 28 -5.58 1.21 -11.44
CA CYS A 28 -6.38 0.53 -10.40
C CYS A 28 -6.49 1.39 -9.12
N GLY A 29 -5.45 2.14 -8.79
CA GLY A 29 -5.44 3.06 -7.64
C GLY A 29 -6.22 4.37 -7.87
N GLY A 30 -6.73 4.62 -9.07
CA GLY A 30 -7.38 5.89 -9.41
C GLY A 30 -6.43 7.09 -9.38
N LEU A 31 -5.10 6.85 -9.50
CA LEU A 31 -4.08 7.89 -9.60
C LEU A 31 -3.84 8.31 -11.06
N ARG A 32 -4.20 7.45 -12.00
CA ARG A 32 -4.14 7.68 -13.44
C ARG A 32 -5.46 7.25 -14.09
N SER A 33 -5.92 7.98 -15.08
CA SER A 33 -7.15 7.64 -15.82
C SER A 33 -6.85 6.58 -16.89
N ALA A 34 -7.74 5.59 -17.06
CA ALA A 34 -7.77 4.76 -18.23
C ALA A 34 -8.34 5.56 -19.41
N GLN A 35 -7.71 5.48 -20.58
CA GLN A 35 -8.16 6.15 -21.80
C GLN A 35 -9.26 5.34 -22.48
N GLU A 36 -9.15 4.00 -22.45
CA GLU A 36 -10.09 3.06 -23.05
C GLU A 36 -10.30 1.87 -22.12
N GLY A 37 -11.39 1.14 -22.30
CA GLY A 37 -11.73 -0.04 -21.52
C GLY A 37 -12.51 0.28 -20.24
N SER A 38 -12.58 -0.71 -19.33
CA SER A 38 -13.29 -0.63 -18.05
C SER A 38 -12.34 -0.98 -16.92
N VAL A 39 -12.39 -0.22 -15.82
CA VAL A 39 -11.58 -0.43 -14.62
C VAL A 39 -12.50 -0.44 -13.41
N LYS A 40 -12.95 -1.61 -13.01
CA LYS A 40 -13.80 -1.76 -11.83
C LYS A 40 -12.98 -2.15 -10.61
N VAL A 41 -12.98 -1.31 -9.59
CA VAL A 41 -12.30 -1.57 -8.31
C VAL A 41 -13.33 -1.52 -7.19
N LEU A 42 -13.41 -2.58 -6.40
CA LEU A 42 -14.41 -2.72 -5.33
C LEU A 42 -15.86 -2.49 -5.84
N GLY A 43 -16.15 -2.94 -7.06
CA GLY A 43 -17.44 -2.77 -7.72
C GLY A 43 -17.70 -1.39 -8.33
N GLU A 44 -16.79 -0.44 -8.19
CA GLU A 44 -16.92 0.92 -8.73
C GLU A 44 -16.12 1.09 -10.03
N GLU A 45 -16.78 1.57 -11.10
CA GLU A 45 -16.10 1.92 -12.35
C GLU A 45 -15.29 3.21 -12.17
N LEU A 46 -13.98 3.14 -12.44
CA LEU A 46 -13.04 4.25 -12.34
C LEU A 46 -12.70 4.87 -13.70
N ALA A 47 -12.86 4.14 -14.80
CA ALA A 47 -12.66 4.70 -16.14
C ALA A 47 -13.68 5.81 -16.39
N GLY A 48 -13.23 6.99 -16.81
CA GLY A 48 -14.08 8.16 -17.02
C GLY A 48 -14.70 8.75 -15.75
N ALA A 49 -14.31 8.29 -14.55
CA ALA A 49 -14.85 8.79 -13.30
C ALA A 49 -14.41 10.23 -13.02
N SER A 50 -15.31 11.03 -12.42
CA SER A 50 -14.99 12.40 -12.00
C SER A 50 -13.92 12.43 -10.90
N ALA A 51 -13.20 13.56 -10.78
CA ALA A 51 -12.20 13.77 -9.73
C ALA A 51 -12.76 13.51 -8.32
N LYS A 52 -14.01 13.93 -8.07
CA LYS A 52 -14.71 13.69 -6.79
C LYS A 52 -14.89 12.18 -6.54
N LYS A 53 -15.35 11.43 -7.55
CA LYS A 53 -15.52 9.97 -7.44
C LYS A 53 -14.19 9.26 -7.19
N LEU A 54 -13.13 9.61 -7.93
CA LEU A 54 -11.79 9.07 -7.72
C LEU A 54 -11.25 9.38 -6.32
N THR A 55 -11.51 10.59 -5.77
CA THR A 55 -11.12 10.94 -4.40
C THR A 55 -11.82 10.05 -3.38
N VAL A 56 -13.10 9.76 -3.55
CA VAL A 56 -13.85 8.86 -2.66
C VAL A 56 -13.33 7.42 -2.77
N ALA A 57 -13.08 6.94 -4.00
CA ALA A 57 -12.53 5.60 -4.22
C ALA A 57 -11.17 5.42 -3.52
N ARG A 58 -10.26 6.38 -3.66
CA ARG A 58 -8.92 6.34 -3.05
C ARG A 58 -8.93 6.24 -1.52
N ARG A 59 -9.97 6.69 -0.83
CA ARG A 59 -10.11 6.50 0.63
C ARG A 59 -10.19 5.05 1.06
N LYS A 60 -10.60 4.15 0.14
CA LYS A 60 -10.70 2.71 0.40
C LYS A 60 -9.40 1.96 0.04
N HIS A 61 -8.41 2.66 -0.51
CA HIS A 61 -7.15 2.10 -0.99
C HIS A 61 -6.00 2.47 -0.06
N GLY A 62 -5.14 1.49 0.26
CA GLY A 62 -3.80 1.71 0.78
C GLY A 62 -2.81 1.74 -0.39
N TYR A 63 -1.84 2.64 -0.36
CA TYR A 63 -0.80 2.69 -1.40
C TYR A 63 0.59 2.66 -0.79
N ILE A 64 1.43 1.73 -1.25
CA ILE A 64 2.83 1.58 -0.87
C ILE A 64 3.66 1.88 -2.12
N PHE A 65 4.44 2.97 -2.07
CA PHE A 65 5.28 3.41 -3.18
C PHE A 65 6.70 2.87 -3.05
N GLN A 66 7.38 2.69 -4.16
CA GLN A 66 8.77 2.26 -4.21
C GLN A 66 9.71 3.18 -3.41
N ALA A 67 9.50 4.48 -3.46
CA ALA A 67 10.32 5.50 -2.78
C ALA A 67 9.87 5.82 -1.34
N HIS A 68 9.05 4.96 -0.70
CA HIS A 68 8.40 5.17 0.60
C HIS A 68 7.45 6.38 0.64
N ASN A 69 7.80 7.50 0.02
CA ASN A 69 7.06 8.76 -0.02
C ASN A 69 6.62 9.22 1.38
N LEU A 70 7.54 9.15 2.35
CA LEU A 70 7.34 9.75 3.66
C LEU A 70 7.57 11.26 3.58
N HIS A 71 6.81 11.99 4.38
CA HIS A 71 6.98 13.43 4.50
C HIS A 71 8.12 13.71 5.48
N GLU A 72 9.21 14.30 5.00
CA GLU A 72 10.46 14.46 5.77
C GLU A 72 10.30 15.34 7.02
N SER A 73 9.38 16.31 7.00
CA SER A 73 9.09 17.18 8.15
C SER A 73 8.11 16.59 9.17
N LEU A 74 7.65 15.36 8.97
CA LEU A 74 6.72 14.67 9.85
C LEU A 74 7.38 13.47 10.51
N THR A 75 7.05 13.22 11.77
CA THR A 75 7.49 12.01 12.49
C THR A 75 6.86 10.75 11.90
N ALA A 76 7.35 9.56 12.30
CA ALA A 76 6.76 8.28 11.93
C ALA A 76 5.27 8.23 12.26
N LEU A 77 4.89 8.65 13.47
CA LEU A 77 3.50 8.75 13.92
C LEU A 77 2.65 9.66 13.02
N GLN A 78 3.16 10.84 12.71
CA GLN A 78 2.46 11.81 11.87
C GLN A 78 2.31 11.33 10.43
N ASN A 79 3.36 10.69 9.88
CA ASN A 79 3.29 10.04 8.56
C ASN A 79 2.21 8.96 8.50
N VAL A 80 2.10 8.11 9.53
CA VAL A 80 1.06 7.08 9.60
C VAL A 80 -0.32 7.71 9.74
N ARG A 81 -0.47 8.73 10.60
CA ARG A 81 -1.74 9.42 10.82
C ARG A 81 -2.34 10.03 9.55
N MET A 82 -1.49 10.47 8.60
CA MET A 82 -1.97 10.96 7.29
C MET A 82 -2.88 9.96 6.57
N GLY A 83 -2.68 8.65 6.76
CA GLY A 83 -3.56 7.62 6.20
C GLY A 83 -4.98 7.63 6.77
N LEU A 84 -5.19 8.27 7.92
CA LEU A 84 -6.50 8.42 8.57
C LEU A 84 -7.15 9.77 8.32
N GLU A 85 -6.39 10.82 8.00
CA GLU A 85 -6.91 12.20 7.84
C GLU A 85 -7.91 12.35 6.69
N VAL A 86 -7.93 11.41 5.75
CA VAL A 86 -8.94 11.35 4.67
C VAL A 86 -10.29 10.82 5.13
N HIS A 87 -10.42 10.39 6.39
CA HIS A 87 -11.62 9.80 6.99
C HIS A 87 -12.23 10.76 8.04
N PRO A 88 -13.14 11.65 7.66
CA PRO A 88 -13.63 12.73 8.53
C PRO A 88 -14.43 12.23 9.76
N GLN A 89 -14.83 10.95 9.76
CA GLN A 89 -15.54 10.33 10.88
C GLN A 89 -14.63 9.89 12.04
N ILE A 90 -13.31 9.86 11.84
CA ILE A 90 -12.36 9.42 12.86
C ILE A 90 -11.89 10.63 13.68
N SER A 91 -12.00 10.57 14.99
CA SER A 91 -11.55 11.64 15.88
C SER A 91 -10.01 11.73 15.92
N THR A 92 -9.48 12.90 16.23
CA THR A 92 -8.02 13.11 16.38
C THR A 92 -7.40 12.16 17.41
N GLN A 93 -8.10 11.89 18.50
CA GLN A 93 -7.63 10.96 19.54
C GLN A 93 -7.59 9.52 19.02
N GLU A 94 -8.60 9.09 18.29
CA GLU A 94 -8.65 7.77 17.67
C GLU A 94 -7.58 7.62 16.59
N MET A 95 -7.36 8.64 15.75
CA MET A 95 -6.27 8.65 14.77
C MET A 95 -4.91 8.45 15.45
N HIS A 96 -4.67 9.16 16.55
CA HIS A 96 -3.43 9.04 17.31
C HIS A 96 -3.22 7.63 17.85
N GLN A 97 -4.26 7.08 18.50
CA GLN A 97 -4.21 5.74 19.09
C GLN A 97 -3.97 4.65 18.03
N LYS A 98 -4.74 4.64 16.95
CA LYS A 98 -4.58 3.68 15.84
C LYS A 98 -3.20 3.77 15.19
N SER A 99 -2.64 4.98 15.10
CA SER A 99 -1.31 5.18 14.51
C SER A 99 -0.20 4.62 15.40
N ILE A 100 -0.33 4.71 16.74
CA ILE A 100 0.60 4.09 17.68
C ILE A 100 0.50 2.57 17.57
N GLU A 101 -0.70 2.02 17.65
CA GLU A 101 -0.95 0.57 17.62
C GLU A 101 -0.35 -0.09 16.37
N ILE A 102 -0.57 0.50 15.19
CA ILE A 102 -0.01 -0.08 13.97
C ILE A 102 1.52 0.07 13.90
N LEU A 103 2.11 1.15 14.46
CA LEU A 103 3.55 1.30 14.57
C LEU A 103 4.17 0.25 15.52
N GLU A 104 3.49 -0.10 16.60
CA GLU A 104 3.90 -1.19 17.49
C GLU A 104 3.86 -2.54 16.75
N ILE A 105 2.79 -2.82 15.99
CA ILE A 105 2.64 -4.06 15.21
C ILE A 105 3.75 -4.20 14.17
N VAL A 106 4.18 -3.12 13.52
CA VAL A 106 5.31 -3.17 12.56
C VAL A 106 6.68 -3.08 13.25
N GLY A 107 6.73 -3.11 14.59
CA GLY A 107 7.97 -3.12 15.37
C GLY A 107 8.66 -1.76 15.50
N LEU A 108 7.89 -0.67 15.42
CA LEU A 108 8.38 0.71 15.52
C LEU A 108 7.77 1.50 16.70
N GLY A 109 7.22 0.83 17.71
CA GLY A 109 6.60 1.48 18.86
C GLY A 109 7.55 2.41 19.64
N ASN A 110 8.85 2.10 19.67
CA ASN A 110 9.88 2.95 20.26
C ASN A 110 10.44 4.03 19.32
N ARG A 111 9.88 4.15 18.10
CA ARG A 111 10.33 5.06 17.03
C ARG A 111 9.25 6.03 16.57
N VAL A 112 8.14 6.13 17.28
CA VAL A 112 6.97 6.93 16.88
C VAL A 112 7.28 8.41 16.63
N ASN A 113 8.26 8.96 17.36
CA ASN A 113 8.69 10.36 17.27
C ASN A 113 9.92 10.58 16.37
N TYR A 114 10.44 9.54 15.72
CA TYR A 114 11.57 9.68 14.79
C TYR A 114 11.13 10.28 13.47
N TYR A 115 11.98 11.12 12.90
CA TYR A 115 11.82 11.65 11.55
C TYR A 115 12.38 10.65 10.53
N PRO A 116 11.95 10.73 9.25
CA PRO A 116 12.45 9.83 8.22
C PRO A 116 13.97 9.74 8.14
N ASP A 117 14.70 10.85 8.31
CA ASP A 117 16.16 10.87 8.26
C ASP A 117 16.84 10.06 9.37
N ASP A 118 16.15 9.85 10.49
CA ASP A 118 16.63 9.05 11.61
C ASP A 118 16.29 7.55 11.47
N LEU A 119 15.59 7.17 10.39
CA LEU A 119 15.13 5.81 10.16
C LEU A 119 15.94 5.12 9.05
N SER A 120 16.26 3.83 9.26
CA SER A 120 16.82 3.00 8.19
C SER A 120 15.81 2.79 7.06
N GLY A 121 16.28 2.38 5.86
CA GLY A 121 15.40 2.09 4.72
C GLY A 121 14.28 1.10 5.04
N GLY A 122 14.59 0.02 5.77
CA GLY A 122 13.58 -0.94 6.21
C GLY A 122 12.60 -0.37 7.24
N GLN A 123 13.03 0.55 8.10
CA GLN A 123 12.14 1.24 9.03
C GLN A 123 11.25 2.25 8.29
N LYS A 124 11.79 3.01 7.33
CA LYS A 124 11.00 3.88 6.44
C LYS A 124 9.91 3.07 5.71
N GLN A 125 10.25 1.89 5.21
CA GLN A 125 9.28 1.01 4.55
C GLN A 125 8.20 0.50 5.50
N ARG A 126 8.54 0.13 6.73
CA ARG A 126 7.55 -0.25 7.74
C ARG A 126 6.60 0.90 8.10
N VAL A 127 7.09 2.15 8.15
CA VAL A 127 6.23 3.34 8.31
C VAL A 127 5.29 3.51 7.11
N ALA A 128 5.78 3.32 5.88
CA ALA A 128 4.96 3.41 4.67
C ALA A 128 3.86 2.33 4.63
N ILE A 129 4.18 1.10 5.06
CA ILE A 129 3.20 0.00 5.21
C ILE A 129 2.18 0.33 6.29
N ALA A 130 2.61 0.78 7.46
CA ALA A 130 1.72 1.19 8.53
C ALA A 130 0.76 2.29 8.06
N ARG A 131 1.25 3.31 7.36
CA ARG A 131 0.43 4.38 6.75
C ARG A 131 -0.60 3.84 5.78
N ALA A 132 -0.23 2.87 4.95
CA ALA A 132 -1.13 2.29 3.96
C ALA A 132 -2.24 1.45 4.60
N LEU A 133 -1.97 0.79 5.73
CA LEU A 133 -2.86 -0.19 6.37
C LEU A 133 -3.63 0.36 7.58
N VAL A 134 -3.25 1.51 8.15
CA VAL A 134 -3.86 2.08 9.36
C VAL A 134 -5.36 2.34 9.24
N SER A 135 -5.83 2.68 8.04
CA SER A 135 -7.25 2.91 7.75
C SER A 135 -8.04 1.62 7.48
N GLN A 136 -7.40 0.46 7.57
CA GLN A 136 -7.98 -0.85 7.22
C GLN A 136 -8.61 -0.86 5.81
N PRO A 137 -7.80 -0.56 4.77
CA PRO A 137 -8.31 -0.47 3.41
C PRO A 137 -8.81 -1.83 2.91
N LYS A 138 -9.68 -1.80 1.89
CA LYS A 138 -10.15 -3.03 1.23
C LYS A 138 -9.17 -3.57 0.20
N ILE A 139 -8.28 -2.71 -0.31
CA ILE A 139 -7.23 -3.08 -1.25
C ILE A 139 -5.94 -2.31 -0.94
N VAL A 140 -4.81 -2.99 -0.98
CA VAL A 140 -3.47 -2.40 -0.95
C VAL A 140 -2.81 -2.57 -2.31
N LEU A 141 -2.32 -1.46 -2.84
CA LEU A 141 -1.57 -1.37 -4.08
C LEU A 141 -0.10 -1.11 -3.72
N ALA A 142 0.79 -2.05 -4.03
CA ALA A 142 2.20 -1.98 -3.67
C ALA A 142 3.09 -1.98 -4.91
N ASP A 143 3.88 -0.93 -5.08
CA ASP A 143 4.84 -0.78 -6.17
C ASP A 143 6.25 -0.99 -5.64
N GLU A 144 6.86 -2.12 -6.00
CA GLU A 144 8.23 -2.53 -5.62
C GLU A 144 8.55 -2.34 -4.12
N PRO A 145 7.76 -2.91 -3.19
CA PRO A 145 7.87 -2.62 -1.76
C PRO A 145 9.19 -3.08 -1.12
N THR A 146 10.01 -3.86 -1.82
CA THR A 146 11.29 -4.40 -1.34
C THR A 146 12.51 -3.90 -2.10
N ALA A 147 12.35 -3.06 -3.14
CA ALA A 147 13.42 -2.71 -4.08
C ALA A 147 14.67 -2.09 -3.44
N ALA A 148 14.50 -1.35 -2.35
CA ALA A 148 15.60 -0.68 -1.64
C ALA A 148 16.08 -1.45 -0.39
N LEU A 149 15.66 -2.72 -0.21
CA LEU A 149 15.91 -3.48 1.02
C LEU A 149 16.83 -4.68 0.77
N ASP A 150 17.68 -4.99 1.77
CA ASP A 150 18.39 -6.26 1.80
C ASP A 150 17.43 -7.44 1.90
N LYS A 151 17.93 -8.65 1.62
CA LYS A 151 17.12 -9.87 1.56
C LYS A 151 16.30 -10.13 2.83
N LYS A 152 16.92 -9.99 4.01
CA LYS A 152 16.26 -10.26 5.28
C LYS A 152 15.18 -9.22 5.59
N THR A 153 15.56 -7.95 5.52
CA THR A 153 14.65 -6.84 5.78
C THR A 153 13.46 -6.83 4.81
N GLY A 154 13.70 -7.09 3.51
CA GLY A 154 12.65 -7.20 2.52
C GLY A 154 11.65 -8.30 2.84
N ARG A 155 12.13 -9.49 3.24
CA ARG A 155 11.26 -10.60 3.65
C ARG A 155 10.44 -10.27 4.90
N ASP A 156 11.06 -9.69 5.92
CA ASP A 156 10.38 -9.30 7.16
C ASP A 156 9.25 -8.30 6.90
N VAL A 157 9.53 -7.30 6.06
CA VAL A 157 8.56 -6.27 5.64
C VAL A 157 7.36 -6.88 4.93
N VAL A 158 7.60 -7.79 4.00
CA VAL A 158 6.53 -8.45 3.23
C VAL A 158 5.69 -9.39 4.10
N ASN A 159 6.32 -10.11 5.03
CA ASN A 159 5.61 -10.96 5.98
C ASN A 159 4.67 -10.14 6.88
N ILE A 160 5.13 -8.97 7.36
CA ILE A 160 4.29 -8.04 8.13
C ILE A 160 3.10 -7.56 7.28
N MET A 161 3.35 -7.15 6.05
CA MET A 161 2.30 -6.68 5.14
C MET A 161 1.27 -7.78 4.86
N GLN A 162 1.73 -9.00 4.55
CA GLN A 162 0.86 -10.16 4.31
C GLN A 162 0.00 -10.50 5.54
N LYS A 163 0.63 -10.53 6.73
CA LYS A 163 -0.08 -10.81 7.98
C LYS A 163 -1.19 -9.79 8.22
N LEU A 164 -0.87 -8.49 8.19
CA LEU A 164 -1.82 -7.42 8.42
C LEU A 164 -2.96 -7.43 7.39
N ALA A 165 -2.64 -7.65 6.11
CA ALA A 165 -3.65 -7.71 5.07
C ALA A 165 -4.60 -8.91 5.26
N LYS A 166 -4.09 -10.08 5.61
CA LYS A 166 -4.93 -11.27 5.90
C LYS A 166 -5.80 -11.07 7.13
N GLU A 167 -5.27 -10.51 8.21
CA GLU A 167 -6.03 -10.21 9.42
C GLU A 167 -7.17 -9.20 9.17
N GLN A 168 -6.96 -8.27 8.24
CA GLN A 168 -7.94 -7.25 7.86
C GLN A 168 -8.87 -7.67 6.71
N GLY A 169 -8.66 -8.85 6.12
CA GLY A 169 -9.38 -9.30 4.92
C GLY A 169 -9.14 -8.41 3.70
N CYS A 170 -7.93 -7.86 3.58
CA CYS A 170 -7.54 -6.90 2.56
C CYS A 170 -6.98 -7.63 1.32
N THR A 171 -7.35 -7.18 0.13
CA THR A 171 -6.76 -7.62 -1.13
C THR A 171 -5.43 -6.92 -1.36
N ILE A 172 -4.42 -7.62 -1.88
CA ILE A 172 -3.14 -7.00 -2.26
C ILE A 172 -2.91 -7.18 -3.77
N LEU A 173 -2.63 -6.08 -4.45
CA LEU A 173 -2.06 -6.07 -5.79
C LEU A 173 -0.66 -5.47 -5.72
N MET A 174 0.35 -6.30 -5.97
CA MET A 174 1.76 -5.93 -5.84
C MET A 174 2.47 -6.04 -7.19
N VAL A 175 3.29 -5.05 -7.49
CA VAL A 175 4.29 -5.12 -8.58
C VAL A 175 5.65 -5.39 -7.95
N THR A 176 6.38 -6.39 -8.44
CA THR A 176 7.76 -6.63 -8.03
C THR A 176 8.55 -7.43 -9.05
N HIS A 177 9.86 -7.20 -9.07
CA HIS A 177 10.87 -8.02 -9.73
C HIS A 177 11.61 -8.94 -8.75
N ASP A 178 11.26 -8.88 -7.46
CA ASP A 178 11.91 -9.65 -6.41
C ASP A 178 11.35 -11.08 -6.32
N ASN A 179 12.06 -12.03 -6.94
CA ASN A 179 11.67 -13.44 -6.93
C ASN A 179 11.65 -14.06 -5.51
N ARG A 180 12.28 -13.40 -4.53
CA ARG A 180 12.39 -13.89 -3.15
C ARG A 180 11.09 -13.83 -2.37
N ILE A 181 10.09 -13.12 -2.88
CA ILE A 181 8.81 -12.88 -2.21
C ILE A 181 7.60 -13.39 -2.99
N LEU A 182 7.82 -14.09 -4.10
CA LEU A 182 6.71 -14.57 -4.94
C LEU A 182 5.84 -15.62 -4.24
N ASP A 183 6.39 -16.32 -3.26
CA ASP A 183 5.72 -17.38 -2.49
C ASP A 183 4.58 -16.88 -1.58
N ILE A 184 4.47 -15.57 -1.36
CA ILE A 184 3.33 -15.01 -0.61
C ILE A 184 2.07 -14.86 -1.46
N ALA A 185 2.19 -14.92 -2.79
CA ALA A 185 1.08 -14.69 -3.71
C ALA A 185 0.16 -15.91 -3.81
N ASP A 186 -1.13 -15.66 -3.81
CA ASP A 186 -2.12 -16.66 -4.20
C ASP A 186 -2.07 -16.88 -5.73
N ARG A 187 -1.70 -15.83 -6.48
CA ARG A 187 -1.54 -15.88 -7.94
C ARG A 187 -0.48 -14.89 -8.43
N ILE A 188 0.27 -15.33 -9.45
CA ILE A 188 1.26 -14.49 -10.15
C ILE A 188 0.75 -14.20 -11.55
N VAL A 189 0.79 -12.93 -11.95
CA VAL A 189 0.42 -12.44 -13.28
C VAL A 189 1.67 -11.96 -14.01
N TYR A 190 1.90 -12.47 -15.19
CA TYR A 190 3.01 -12.07 -16.05
C TYR A 190 2.54 -11.04 -17.08
N MET A 191 3.24 -9.89 -17.17
CA MET A 191 2.94 -8.84 -18.14
C MET A 191 4.12 -8.59 -19.08
#